data_cfcfa2a6d29783e1690d6fd60e38d632
#
_entry.id   cfcfa2a6d29783e1690d6fd60e38d632
#
_cell.length_a   1.000
_cell.length_b   1.000
_cell.length_c   1.000
_cell.angle_alpha   90.00
_cell.angle_beta   90.00
_cell.angle_gamma   90.00
#
_symmetry.space_group_name_H-M   'P 1'
#
loop_
_entity.id
_entity.type
_entity.pdbx_description
1 polymer ?
#
loop_
_entity_poly.entity_id
_entity_poly.type
_entity_poly.pdbx_seq_one_letter_code
_entity_poly.pdbx_strand_id
1 'polypeptide(L)'
;MTNKSHRSFVCGIKGKYLTKKEISFLKKYKPWGIILFSRNINSINQTIELTNSIKKVFKNKNYPIMIDEEGGRVSRLRKFIDNSIFSAEYFGNLFNKDKKKFDIYYNVYVKQITYLLKLLGININTVPVLDLRRKNFHKIVDDRSFSSNKKIVSIMGDTVSYTHLTLPTSNGV
;
A
#
# COMPACT_ATOMS: atom_id res chain seq x y z
N MET A 1 -17.04 -6.97 -27.59
CA MET A 1 -16.25 -6.56 -26.39
C MET A 1 -14.79 -6.85 -26.68
N THR A 2 -13.97 -5.85 -27.00
CA THR A 2 -12.54 -6.05 -27.25
C THR A 2 -11.86 -6.37 -25.94
N ASN A 3 -11.43 -7.61 -25.79
CA ASN A 3 -10.64 -8.10 -24.66
C ASN A 3 -9.31 -7.33 -24.65
N LYS A 4 -9.25 -6.21 -23.89
CA LYS A 4 -8.02 -5.42 -23.74
C LYS A 4 -7.10 -6.17 -22.78
N SER A 5 -6.39 -7.18 -23.29
CA SER A 5 -5.42 -7.91 -22.49
C SER A 5 -4.35 -6.96 -21.93
N HIS A 6 -4.27 -6.85 -20.62
CA HIS A 6 -3.15 -6.21 -19.95
C HIS A 6 -1.99 -7.19 -19.90
N ARG A 7 -0.76 -6.67 -19.98
CA ARG A 7 0.44 -7.49 -19.81
C ARG A 7 0.70 -7.76 -18.32
N SER A 8 1.26 -8.92 -18.03
CA SER A 8 1.52 -9.40 -16.66
C SER A 8 2.74 -8.73 -16.03
N PHE A 9 2.76 -7.40 -15.97
CA PHE A 9 3.77 -6.65 -15.23
C PHE A 9 3.20 -5.38 -14.61
N VAL A 10 3.85 -4.94 -13.53
CA VAL A 10 3.62 -3.67 -12.84
C VAL A 10 4.84 -2.78 -13.10
N CYS A 11 4.65 -1.49 -13.28
CA CYS A 11 5.76 -0.55 -13.41
C CYS A 11 5.52 0.73 -12.59
N GLY A 12 6.61 1.38 -12.21
CA GLY A 12 6.59 2.71 -11.60
C GLY A 12 6.59 3.81 -12.66
N ILE A 13 6.37 5.04 -12.21
CA ILE A 13 6.50 6.27 -13.01
C ILE A 13 7.60 7.16 -12.44
N LYS A 14 8.13 8.06 -13.28
CA LYS A 14 9.30 8.85 -12.94
C LYS A 14 9.01 9.95 -11.92
N GLY A 15 7.96 10.70 -12.12
CA GLY A 15 7.72 11.95 -11.40
C GLY A 15 6.32 12.08 -10.80
N LYS A 16 5.97 13.31 -10.45
CA LYS A 16 4.70 13.69 -9.83
C LYS A 16 3.52 13.77 -10.82
N TYR A 17 3.82 13.83 -12.11
CA TYR A 17 2.87 13.89 -13.22
C TYR A 17 3.32 13.00 -14.36
N LEU A 18 2.38 12.48 -15.14
CA LEU A 18 2.68 11.68 -16.34
C LEU A 18 3.26 12.57 -17.44
N THR A 19 4.40 12.18 -17.96
CA THR A 19 4.97 12.78 -19.16
C THR A 19 4.30 12.26 -20.43
N LYS A 20 4.41 12.97 -21.55
CA LYS A 20 3.92 12.50 -22.86
C LYS A 20 4.52 11.15 -23.26
N LYS A 21 5.81 10.94 -22.96
CA LYS A 21 6.52 9.67 -23.21
C LYS A 21 5.94 8.52 -22.39
N GLU A 22 5.67 8.76 -21.08
CA GLU A 22 5.05 7.75 -20.22
C GLU A 22 3.62 7.42 -20.68
N ILE A 23 2.81 8.41 -21.03
CA ILE A 23 1.46 8.17 -21.56
C ILE A 23 1.52 7.29 -22.82
N SER A 24 2.44 7.57 -23.74
CA SER A 24 2.65 6.75 -24.93
C SER A 24 3.05 5.32 -24.59
N PHE A 25 4.00 5.16 -23.66
CA PHE A 25 4.45 3.86 -23.15
C PHE A 25 3.30 3.07 -22.54
N LEU A 26 2.54 3.68 -21.62
CA LEU A 26 1.42 3.03 -20.93
C LEU A 26 0.33 2.59 -21.90
N LYS A 27 0.00 3.41 -22.90
CA LYS A 27 -0.96 3.05 -23.95
C LYS A 27 -0.48 1.90 -24.82
N LYS A 28 0.83 1.86 -25.15
CA LYS A 28 1.43 0.84 -26.02
C LYS A 28 1.56 -0.50 -25.30
N TYR A 29 2.11 -0.50 -24.07
CA TYR A 29 2.50 -1.73 -23.37
C TYR A 29 1.45 -2.24 -22.38
N LYS A 30 0.50 -1.42 -21.96
CA LYS A 30 -0.65 -1.78 -21.11
C LYS A 30 -0.25 -2.63 -19.90
N PRO A 31 0.57 -2.11 -18.96
CA PRO A 31 0.88 -2.85 -17.72
C PRO A 31 -0.39 -3.21 -16.98
N TRP A 32 -0.33 -4.26 -16.15
CA TRP A 32 -1.44 -4.66 -15.29
C TRP A 32 -1.75 -3.60 -14.24
N GLY A 33 -0.72 -2.94 -13.69
CA GLY A 33 -0.87 -1.90 -12.67
C GLY A 33 0.31 -0.95 -12.64
N ILE A 34 0.14 0.14 -11.90
CA ILE A 34 1.17 1.13 -11.61
C ILE A 34 1.46 1.11 -10.11
N ILE A 35 2.77 1.11 -9.74
CA ILE A 35 3.19 1.29 -8.35
C ILE A 35 3.74 2.69 -8.14
N LEU A 36 3.27 3.36 -7.08
CA LEU A 36 3.70 4.69 -6.68
C LEU A 36 4.72 4.62 -5.54
N PHE A 37 5.68 5.52 -5.58
CA PHE A 37 6.74 5.70 -4.59
C PHE A 37 6.69 7.12 -4.02
N SER A 38 7.46 7.39 -2.96
CA SER A 38 7.52 8.72 -2.33
C SER A 38 7.82 9.86 -3.32
N ARG A 39 8.60 9.60 -4.39
CA ARG A 39 8.90 10.58 -5.44
C ARG A 39 7.68 11.03 -6.24
N ASN A 40 6.62 10.21 -6.26
CA ASN A 40 5.38 10.50 -6.99
C ASN A 40 4.37 11.31 -6.16
N ILE A 41 4.57 11.38 -4.84
CA ILE A 41 3.64 11.91 -3.85
C ILE A 41 4.16 13.22 -3.28
N ASN A 42 3.39 14.30 -3.38
CA ASN A 42 3.79 15.61 -2.90
C ASN A 42 2.71 16.31 -2.05
N SER A 43 1.49 16.40 -2.56
CA SER A 43 0.31 16.88 -1.84
C SER A 43 -0.88 15.98 -2.15
N ILE A 44 -1.94 16.08 -1.36
CA ILE A 44 -3.18 15.32 -1.56
C ILE A 44 -3.72 15.59 -2.97
N ASN A 45 -3.92 16.87 -3.33
CA ASN A 45 -4.49 17.25 -4.62
C ASN A 45 -3.63 16.77 -5.80
N GLN A 46 -2.30 16.95 -5.73
CA GLN A 46 -1.38 16.49 -6.77
C GLN A 46 -1.44 14.98 -6.93
N THR A 47 -1.52 14.22 -5.83
CA THR A 47 -1.58 12.75 -5.89
C THR A 47 -2.90 12.28 -6.49
N ILE A 48 -4.02 12.92 -6.15
CA ILE A 48 -5.34 12.65 -6.75
C ILE A 48 -5.32 12.96 -8.27
N GLU A 49 -4.73 14.07 -8.69
CA GLU A 49 -4.57 14.40 -10.11
C GLU A 49 -3.76 13.34 -10.86
N LEU A 50 -2.65 12.88 -10.25
CA LEU A 50 -1.81 11.83 -10.83
C LEU A 50 -2.58 10.51 -11.00
N THR A 51 -3.25 10.04 -9.96
CA THR A 51 -4.02 8.77 -10.00
C THR A 51 -5.18 8.86 -10.99
N ASN A 52 -5.87 10.00 -11.05
CA ASN A 52 -6.92 10.25 -12.04
C ASN A 52 -6.36 10.25 -13.47
N SER A 53 -5.18 10.86 -13.68
CA SER A 53 -4.52 10.87 -14.99
C SER A 53 -4.15 9.46 -15.43
N ILE A 54 -3.64 8.60 -14.53
CA ILE A 54 -3.35 7.19 -14.81
C ILE A 54 -4.65 6.47 -15.21
N LYS A 55 -5.72 6.57 -14.40
CA LYS A 55 -7.02 5.94 -14.68
C LYS A 55 -7.60 6.39 -16.02
N LYS A 56 -7.43 7.67 -16.38
CA LYS A 56 -7.86 8.24 -17.68
C LYS A 56 -7.11 7.64 -18.86
N VAL A 57 -5.79 7.37 -18.74
CA VAL A 57 -5.00 6.71 -19.80
C VAL A 57 -5.59 5.36 -20.16
N PHE A 58 -6.04 4.59 -19.17
CA PHE A 58 -6.58 3.24 -19.34
C PHE A 58 -8.11 3.21 -19.52
N LYS A 59 -8.78 4.36 -19.40
CA LYS A 59 -10.26 4.46 -19.38
C LYS A 59 -10.90 3.48 -18.38
N ASN A 60 -10.28 3.31 -17.22
CA ASN A 60 -10.69 2.39 -16.18
C ASN A 60 -10.60 3.07 -14.80
N LYS A 61 -11.75 3.31 -14.16
CA LYS A 61 -11.83 3.93 -12.82
C LYS A 61 -11.18 3.04 -11.73
N ASN A 62 -11.19 1.72 -11.92
CA ASN A 62 -10.65 0.73 -11.00
C ASN A 62 -9.27 0.21 -11.45
N TYR A 63 -8.57 0.95 -12.32
CA TYR A 63 -7.23 0.55 -12.76
C TYR A 63 -6.31 0.34 -11.54
N PRO A 64 -5.55 -0.79 -11.48
CA PRO A 64 -4.69 -1.09 -10.35
C PRO A 64 -3.61 -0.03 -10.13
N ILE A 65 -3.69 0.66 -9.01
CA ILE A 65 -2.67 1.61 -8.54
C ILE A 65 -2.23 1.15 -7.17
N MET A 66 -0.94 0.84 -7.06
CA MET A 66 -0.33 0.18 -5.91
C MET A 66 0.58 1.13 -5.14
N ILE A 67 0.79 0.83 -3.88
CA ILE A 67 1.74 1.50 -3.00
C ILE A 67 2.29 0.51 -1.97
N ASP A 68 3.54 0.72 -1.53
CA ASP A 68 4.12 0.04 -0.37
C ASP A 68 3.99 0.96 0.85
N GLU A 69 2.85 0.97 1.50
CA GLU A 69 2.63 1.74 2.73
C GLU A 69 2.61 0.77 3.92
N GLU A 70 3.81 0.43 4.40
CA GLU A 70 4.01 -0.54 5.48
C GLU A 70 3.94 0.11 6.87
N GLY A 71 4.14 1.42 6.95
CA GLY A 71 4.45 2.13 8.18
C GLY A 71 5.95 2.05 8.53
N GLY A 72 6.33 2.59 9.69
CA GLY A 72 7.72 2.63 10.11
C GLY A 72 8.61 3.33 9.07
N ARG A 73 9.74 2.74 8.73
CA ARG A 73 10.69 3.31 7.75
C ARG A 73 10.21 3.20 6.29
N VAL A 74 9.28 2.29 5.99
CA VAL A 74 8.71 2.12 4.64
C VAL A 74 7.34 2.75 4.58
N SER A 75 7.31 4.08 4.65
CA SER A 75 6.11 4.89 4.46
C SER A 75 6.31 5.83 3.28
N ARG A 76 5.35 5.85 2.38
CA ARG A 76 5.29 6.76 1.23
C ARG A 76 4.46 8.01 1.53
N LEU A 77 3.61 7.92 2.56
CA LEU A 77 2.64 8.95 2.94
C LEU A 77 3.14 9.89 4.05
N ARG A 78 4.44 9.88 4.39
CA ARG A 78 5.05 10.70 5.47
C ARG A 78 4.78 12.21 5.34
N LYS A 79 4.47 12.69 4.15
CA LYS A 79 4.10 14.10 3.96
C LYS A 79 2.70 14.42 4.46
N PHE A 80 1.87 13.43 4.70
CA PHE A 80 0.47 13.59 5.11
C PHE A 80 0.24 13.11 6.54
N ILE A 81 0.96 12.06 6.94
CA ILE A 81 0.83 11.46 8.26
C ILE A 81 2.19 10.92 8.71
N ASP A 82 2.59 11.25 9.93
CA ASP A 82 3.75 10.63 10.55
C ASP A 82 3.36 9.30 11.19
N ASN A 83 3.68 8.23 10.49
CA ASN A 83 3.49 6.85 10.94
C ASN A 83 4.82 6.12 11.16
N SER A 84 5.90 6.88 11.40
CA SER A 84 7.25 6.34 11.55
C SER A 84 7.41 5.35 12.71
N ILE A 85 6.61 5.51 13.76
CA ILE A 85 6.60 4.59 14.91
C ILE A 85 5.77 3.31 14.68
N PHE A 86 4.87 3.31 13.70
CA PHE A 86 3.93 2.20 13.45
C PHE A 86 4.52 1.18 12.48
N SER A 87 5.68 0.59 12.85
CA SER A 87 6.29 -0.51 12.10
C SER A 87 5.58 -1.84 12.34
N ALA A 88 5.84 -2.84 11.48
CA ALA A 88 5.37 -4.20 11.72
C ALA A 88 5.89 -4.75 13.06
N GLU A 89 7.16 -4.45 13.42
CA GLU A 89 7.72 -4.80 14.72
C GLU A 89 6.95 -4.21 15.89
N TYR A 90 6.59 -2.93 15.81
CA TYR A 90 5.78 -2.27 16.84
C TYR A 90 4.48 -3.03 17.09
N PHE A 91 3.75 -3.36 16.04
CA PHE A 91 2.49 -4.10 16.15
C PHE A 91 2.69 -5.55 16.59
N GLY A 92 3.75 -6.22 16.14
CA GLY A 92 4.09 -7.56 16.62
C GLY A 92 4.42 -7.59 18.11
N ASN A 93 5.16 -6.60 18.59
CA ASN A 93 5.48 -6.44 20.02
C ASN A 93 4.23 -6.10 20.84
N LEU A 94 3.37 -5.22 20.33
CA LEU A 94 2.12 -4.87 20.99
C LEU A 94 1.18 -6.09 21.09
N PHE A 95 1.08 -6.90 20.04
CA PHE A 95 0.30 -8.14 20.05
C PHE A 95 0.74 -9.09 21.15
N ASN A 96 2.07 -9.27 21.32
CA ASN A 96 2.62 -10.13 22.37
C ASN A 96 2.39 -9.58 23.78
N LYS A 97 2.40 -8.26 23.94
CA LYS A 97 2.28 -7.61 25.24
C LYS A 97 0.83 -7.45 25.69
N ASP A 98 -0.04 -7.04 24.78
CA ASP A 98 -1.44 -6.71 25.05
C ASP A 98 -2.28 -6.85 23.78
N LYS A 99 -2.84 -8.05 23.58
CA LYS A 99 -3.65 -8.36 22.41
C LYS A 99 -4.88 -7.44 22.26
N LYS A 100 -5.51 -7.05 23.37
CA LYS A 100 -6.69 -6.16 23.31
C LYS A 100 -6.32 -4.78 22.78
N LYS A 101 -5.23 -4.20 23.26
CA LYS A 101 -4.71 -2.93 22.74
C LYS A 101 -4.27 -3.05 21.29
N PHE A 102 -3.62 -4.15 20.93
CA PHE A 102 -3.27 -4.43 19.54
C PHE A 102 -4.50 -4.39 18.64
N ASP A 103 -5.55 -5.14 18.98
CA ASP A 103 -6.78 -5.22 18.17
C ASP A 103 -7.40 -3.82 17.96
N ILE A 104 -7.41 -2.96 18.99
CA ILE A 104 -7.93 -1.59 18.89
C ILE A 104 -7.02 -0.71 18.04
N TYR A 105 -5.73 -0.62 18.37
CA TYR A 105 -4.80 0.33 17.74
C TYR A 105 -4.50 -0.04 16.30
N TYR A 106 -4.32 -1.34 16.03
CA TYR A 106 -4.08 -1.83 14.68
C TYR A 106 -5.29 -1.57 13.77
N ASN A 107 -6.51 -1.81 14.27
CA ASN A 107 -7.73 -1.54 13.52
C ASN A 107 -7.89 -0.04 13.19
N VAL A 108 -7.61 0.84 14.14
CA VAL A 108 -7.63 2.30 13.90
C VAL A 108 -6.59 2.69 12.86
N TYR A 109 -5.35 2.19 13.00
CA TYR A 109 -4.26 2.45 12.06
C TYR A 109 -4.62 2.03 10.64
N VAL A 110 -5.10 0.78 10.45
CA VAL A 110 -5.49 0.26 9.15
C VAL A 110 -6.62 1.07 8.52
N LYS A 111 -7.63 1.46 9.31
CA LYS A 111 -8.74 2.30 8.83
C LYS A 111 -8.26 3.66 8.34
N GLN A 112 -7.36 4.31 9.08
CA GLN A 112 -6.79 5.61 8.70
C GLN A 112 -6.00 5.51 7.40
N ILE A 113 -5.10 4.52 7.27
CA ILE A 113 -4.31 4.31 6.05
C ILE A 113 -5.23 3.99 4.88
N THR A 114 -6.19 3.09 5.05
CA THR A 114 -7.13 2.72 3.99
C THR A 114 -7.97 3.92 3.53
N TYR A 115 -8.47 4.74 4.45
CA TYR A 115 -9.20 5.97 4.12
C TYR A 115 -8.34 6.90 3.28
N LEU A 116 -7.09 7.14 3.71
CA LEU A 116 -6.16 8.01 2.99
C LEU A 116 -5.83 7.47 1.60
N LEU A 117 -5.55 6.17 1.47
CA LEU A 117 -5.29 5.54 0.17
C LEU A 117 -6.49 5.65 -0.78
N LYS A 118 -7.72 5.42 -0.28
CA LYS A 118 -8.96 5.61 -1.07
C LYS A 118 -9.11 7.05 -1.53
N LEU A 119 -8.90 8.02 -0.63
CA LEU A 119 -8.94 9.46 -0.96
C LEU A 119 -7.96 9.80 -2.08
N LEU A 120 -6.75 9.25 -2.04
CA LEU A 120 -5.70 9.44 -3.05
C LEU A 120 -5.97 8.67 -4.34
N GLY A 121 -7.01 7.84 -4.40
CA GLY A 121 -7.34 7.02 -5.57
C GLY A 121 -6.43 5.82 -5.77
N ILE A 122 -5.70 5.40 -4.73
CA ILE A 122 -4.86 4.20 -4.66
C ILE A 122 -5.72 3.04 -4.17
N ASN A 123 -5.69 1.90 -4.84
CA ASN A 123 -6.60 0.79 -4.56
C ASN A 123 -5.91 -0.52 -4.16
N ILE A 124 -4.59 -0.56 -4.14
CA ILE A 124 -3.81 -1.72 -3.67
C ILE A 124 -2.69 -1.23 -2.75
N ASN A 125 -2.65 -1.77 -1.53
CA ASN A 125 -1.49 -1.67 -0.65
C ASN A 125 -0.79 -3.02 -0.58
N THR A 126 0.54 -3.07 -0.76
CA THR A 126 1.31 -4.32 -0.85
C THR A 126 1.71 -4.87 0.52
N VAL A 127 0.87 -4.70 1.51
CA VAL A 127 1.03 -5.24 2.86
C VAL A 127 0.14 -6.46 3.07
N PRO A 128 0.49 -7.35 3.99
CA PRO A 128 1.60 -7.32 4.95
C PRO A 128 2.91 -7.90 4.39
N VAL A 129 4.03 -7.49 4.99
CA VAL A 129 5.33 -8.18 4.82
C VAL A 129 5.37 -9.37 5.77
N LEU A 130 5.50 -10.58 5.23
CA LEU A 130 5.47 -11.85 5.99
C LEU A 130 6.86 -12.46 6.22
N ASP A 131 7.90 -11.68 6.03
CA ASP A 131 9.28 -12.10 6.31
C ASP A 131 9.50 -12.35 7.79
N LEU A 132 10.25 -13.39 8.12
CA LEU A 132 10.67 -13.70 9.49
C LEU A 132 11.93 -12.90 9.85
N ARG A 133 11.94 -12.26 11.01
CA ARG A 133 13.17 -11.65 11.55
C ARG A 133 14.15 -12.74 11.96
N ARG A 134 15.39 -12.65 11.46
CA ARG A 134 16.49 -13.56 11.81
C ARG A 134 17.70 -12.77 12.30
N LYS A 135 18.43 -13.32 13.29
CA LYS A 135 19.58 -12.66 13.93
C LYS A 135 20.70 -12.19 12.98
N ASN A 136 20.86 -12.83 11.82
CA ASN A 136 21.92 -12.52 10.84
C ASN A 136 21.36 -12.00 9.51
N PHE A 137 20.10 -11.56 9.49
CA PHE A 137 19.50 -11.06 8.25
C PHE A 137 19.85 -9.59 8.04
N HIS A 138 19.93 -9.22 6.77
CA HIS A 138 20.18 -7.86 6.33
C HIS A 138 19.26 -6.87 7.06
N LYS A 139 19.81 -5.73 7.52
CA LYS A 139 19.05 -4.61 8.14
C LYS A 139 17.81 -4.13 7.34
N ILE A 140 17.61 -4.69 6.14
CA ILE A 140 16.48 -4.37 5.25
C ILE A 140 15.14 -4.95 5.78
N VAL A 141 15.13 -6.11 6.43
CA VAL A 141 13.89 -6.74 6.94
C VAL A 141 13.54 -6.19 8.32
N ASP A 142 14.47 -6.22 9.25
CA ASP A 142 14.46 -5.69 10.61
C ASP A 142 13.05 -5.33 11.15
N ASP A 143 12.74 -4.05 11.34
CA ASP A 143 11.48 -3.52 11.85
C ASP A 143 10.26 -3.70 10.90
N ARG A 144 10.50 -4.14 9.66
CA ARG A 144 9.46 -4.48 8.69
C ARG A 144 8.85 -5.87 8.95
N SER A 145 9.45 -6.68 9.81
CA SER A 145 8.92 -7.98 10.21
C SER A 145 8.16 -7.87 11.53
N PHE A 146 6.99 -8.49 11.61
CA PHE A 146 6.20 -8.56 12.85
C PHE A 146 6.91 -9.32 13.96
N SER A 147 7.66 -10.39 13.63
CA SER A 147 8.30 -11.24 14.64
C SER A 147 9.34 -12.17 14.01
N SER A 148 10.19 -12.74 14.88
CA SER A 148 11.01 -13.92 14.57
C SER A 148 10.23 -15.24 14.71
N ASN A 149 9.04 -15.21 15.30
CA ASN A 149 8.19 -16.39 15.49
C ASN A 149 7.21 -16.55 14.34
N LYS A 150 7.34 -17.66 13.59
CA LYS A 150 6.49 -17.97 12.43
C LYS A 150 4.99 -17.99 12.73
N LYS A 151 4.59 -18.46 13.92
CA LYS A 151 3.17 -18.48 14.32
C LYS A 151 2.61 -17.07 14.45
N ILE A 152 3.38 -16.14 15.01
CA ILE A 152 2.97 -14.75 15.17
C ILE A 152 2.86 -14.08 13.80
N VAL A 153 3.85 -14.28 12.91
CA VAL A 153 3.81 -13.71 11.56
C VAL A 153 2.60 -14.24 10.78
N SER A 154 2.25 -15.53 10.91
CA SER A 154 1.04 -16.09 10.31
C SER A 154 -0.23 -15.42 10.84
N ILE A 155 -0.39 -15.32 12.17
CA ILE A 155 -1.56 -14.65 12.79
C ILE A 155 -1.66 -13.18 12.33
N MET A 156 -0.52 -12.47 12.27
CA MET A 156 -0.48 -11.10 11.80
C MET A 156 -0.91 -11.00 10.33
N GLY A 157 -0.43 -11.91 9.47
CA GLY A 157 -0.82 -11.99 8.07
C GLY A 157 -2.32 -12.15 7.90
N ASP A 158 -2.92 -13.08 8.62
CA ASP A 158 -4.36 -13.31 8.60
C ASP A 158 -5.13 -12.07 9.09
N THR A 159 -4.70 -11.48 10.21
CA THR A 159 -5.33 -10.28 10.78
C THR A 159 -5.28 -9.10 9.81
N VAL A 160 -4.13 -8.84 9.18
CA VAL A 160 -3.97 -7.75 8.20
C VAL A 160 -4.85 -8.00 6.99
N SER A 161 -4.79 -9.18 6.41
CA SER A 161 -5.58 -9.54 5.23
C SER A 161 -7.07 -9.41 5.50
N TYR A 162 -7.57 -9.92 6.63
CA TYR A 162 -8.97 -9.81 7.02
C TYR A 162 -9.40 -8.35 7.19
N THR A 163 -8.60 -7.53 7.88
CA THR A 163 -8.92 -6.12 8.14
C THR A 163 -8.99 -5.30 6.84
N HIS A 164 -8.12 -5.60 5.86
CA HIS A 164 -8.13 -4.92 4.56
C HIS A 164 -9.29 -5.36 3.65
N LEU A 165 -9.66 -6.64 3.68
CA LEU A 165 -10.73 -7.20 2.84
C LEU A 165 -12.13 -6.87 3.34
N THR A 166 -12.31 -6.69 4.65
CA THR A 166 -13.62 -6.49 5.28
C THR A 166 -14.01 -5.02 5.49
N LEU A 167 -13.17 -4.06 5.07
CA LEU A 167 -13.59 -2.66 5.10
C LEU A 167 -14.80 -2.49 4.17
N PRO A 168 -15.94 -1.97 4.67
CA PRO A 168 -17.15 -1.86 3.89
C PRO A 168 -16.86 -1.04 2.64
N THR A 169 -17.08 -1.64 1.48
CA THR A 169 -17.34 -0.87 0.27
C THR A 169 -18.54 -0.01 0.60
N SER A 170 -18.39 1.31 0.61
CA SER A 170 -19.51 2.23 0.74
C SER A 170 -20.42 2.03 -0.48
N ASN A 171 -21.31 1.05 -0.40
CA ASN A 171 -22.49 0.98 -1.21
C ASN A 171 -23.59 1.67 -0.40
N GLY A 172 -23.95 2.86 -0.82
CA GLY A 172 -25.21 3.47 -0.47
C GLY A 172 -25.13 4.53 0.66
N VAL A 173 -25.10 5.75 0.32
CA VAL A 173 -26.22 6.69 0.46
C VAL A 173 -26.20 7.58 -0.77
#